data_854bbe90dbf7873cff47347d74edef6e
#
_entry.id   854bbe90dbf7873cff47347d74edef6e
#
_cell.length_a   1.000
_cell.length_b   1.000
_cell.length_c   1.000
_cell.angle_alpha   90.00
_cell.angle_beta   90.00
_cell.angle_gamma   90.00
#
_symmetry.space_group_name_H-M   'P 1'
#
loop_
_entity.id
_entity.type
_entity.pdbx_description
1 polymer ?
#
loop_
_entity_poly.entity_id
_entity_poly.type
_entity_poly.pdbx_seq_one_letter_code
_entity_poly.pdbx_strand_id
1 'polypeptide(L)'
;MTSSKSSPDPSPAARRSRDTRSVKDYIRTIVDFPHEGILFRDVTTLFADARGFRMAVDQLLTPYAGEPIDKVVGLEARGFILGGAVAHQLSLGFVP
;
A
#
# COMPACT_ATOMS: atom_id res chain seq x y z
N MET A 1 20.94 2.09 18.04
CA MET A 1 20.86 1.49 17.69
C MET A 1 21.13 0.96 17.42
N THR A 2 20.95 0.60 17.23
CA THR A 2 21.00 -0.03 16.82
C THR A 2 21.07 -0.80 16.37
N SER A 3 20.85 -0.95 16.06
CA SER A 3 20.71 -1.78 15.40
C SER A 3 21.28 -2.63 15.35
N SER A 4 21.25 -2.93 15.52
CA SER A 4 21.83 -3.72 15.37
C SER A 4 21.63 -4.73 14.72
N LYS A 5 21.91 -5.06 14.22
CA LYS A 5 21.85 -6.00 13.48
C LYS A 5 22.58 -7.03 13.83
N SER A 6 22.39 -7.45 14.82
CA SER A 6 23.11 -8.50 15.33
C SER A 6 22.88 -9.74 14.58
N SER A 7 21.74 -10.05 14.18
CA SER A 7 21.57 -11.26 13.43
C SER A 7 21.46 -10.94 11.96
N PRO A 8 21.89 -11.86 11.12
CA PRO A 8 21.80 -11.63 9.70
C PRO A 8 20.38 -11.80 9.25
N ASP A 9 19.70 -10.70 9.12
CA ASP A 9 18.37 -10.73 8.54
C ASP A 9 18.48 -10.98 7.06
N PRO A 10 17.49 -11.66 6.49
CA PRO A 10 17.46 -11.77 5.05
C PRO A 10 17.38 -10.41 4.41
N SER A 11 17.95 -10.28 3.25
CA SER A 11 17.83 -9.04 2.51
C SER A 11 16.36 -8.80 2.19
N PRO A 12 15.99 -7.56 1.88
CA PRO A 12 14.61 -7.30 1.50
C PRO A 12 14.15 -8.14 0.31
N ALA A 13 15.04 -8.42 -0.62
CA ALA A 13 14.69 -9.25 -1.76
C ALA A 13 14.42 -10.68 -1.34
N ALA A 14 15.23 -11.21 -0.42
CA ALA A 14 15.02 -12.57 0.05
C ALA A 14 13.72 -12.71 0.82
N ARG A 15 13.38 -11.69 1.62
CA ARG A 15 12.12 -11.73 2.34
C ARG A 15 10.94 -11.68 1.38
N ARG A 16 11.03 -10.87 0.34
CA ARG A 16 9.96 -10.80 -0.63
C ARG A 16 9.80 -12.10 -1.38
N SER A 17 10.90 -12.77 -1.69
CA SER A 17 10.76 -14.03 -2.42
C SER A 17 10.16 -15.13 -1.56
N ARG A 18 10.33 -15.05 -0.23
CA ARG A 18 9.69 -16.03 0.65
C ARG A 18 8.23 -15.73 0.90
N ASP A 19 7.86 -14.45 0.84
CA ASP A 19 6.48 -14.04 1.02
C ASP A 19 5.90 -13.77 -0.35
N THR A 20 5.09 -14.69 -0.81
CA THR A 20 4.51 -14.61 -2.14
C THR A 20 3.17 -13.90 -2.18
N ARG A 21 2.70 -13.38 -1.04
CA ARG A 21 1.42 -12.69 -1.03
C ARG A 21 1.48 -11.39 -1.82
N SER A 22 0.40 -11.10 -2.51
CA SER A 22 0.26 -9.88 -3.29
C SER A 22 -0.73 -8.96 -2.61
N VAL A 23 -0.92 -7.77 -3.17
CA VAL A 23 -1.91 -6.83 -2.65
C VAL A 23 -3.29 -7.45 -2.60
N LYS A 24 -3.66 -8.23 -3.60
CA LYS A 24 -4.97 -8.88 -3.63
C LYS A 24 -5.22 -9.77 -2.43
N ASP A 25 -4.18 -10.39 -1.92
CA ASP A 25 -4.32 -11.33 -0.82
C ASP A 25 -4.71 -10.65 0.48
N TYR A 26 -4.55 -9.34 0.56
CA TYR A 26 -4.91 -8.57 1.74
C TYR A 26 -6.29 -7.95 1.63
N ILE A 27 -6.94 -8.10 0.48
CA ILE A 27 -8.26 -7.52 0.25
C ILE A 27 -9.30 -8.60 0.49
N ARG A 28 -10.22 -8.32 1.39
CA ARG A 28 -11.29 -9.24 1.73
C ARG A 28 -12.44 -9.08 0.74
N THR A 29 -13.00 -10.22 0.33
CA THR A 29 -14.20 -10.22 -0.51
C THR A 29 -15.37 -10.63 0.36
N ILE A 30 -16.42 -9.83 0.33
CA ILE A 30 -17.65 -10.11 1.05
C ILE A 30 -18.71 -10.41 0.01
N VAL A 31 -19.27 -11.62 0.11
CA VAL A 31 -20.28 -12.08 -0.85
C VAL A 31 -21.63 -11.52 -0.44
N ASP A 32 -22.42 -11.13 -1.42
CA ASP A 32 -23.78 -10.65 -1.21
C ASP A 32 -23.87 -9.46 -0.28
N PHE A 33 -22.97 -8.52 -0.47
CA PHE A 33 -22.97 -7.30 0.30
C PHE A 33 -22.85 -6.10 -0.66
N PRO A 34 -23.64 -5.07 -0.49
CA PRO A 34 -24.76 -4.92 0.48
C PRO A 34 -26.03 -5.64 0.08
N HIS A 35 -26.03 -6.23 -1.09
CA HIS A 35 -27.20 -6.95 -1.61
C HIS A 35 -26.76 -8.28 -2.18
N GLU A 36 -27.69 -9.19 -2.26
CA GLU A 36 -27.47 -10.48 -2.89
C GLU A 36 -27.01 -10.27 -4.33
N GLY A 37 -26.03 -11.05 -4.74
CA GLY A 37 -25.49 -10.97 -6.09
C GLY A 37 -24.36 -9.96 -6.27
N ILE A 38 -24.03 -9.20 -5.24
CA ILE A 38 -22.96 -8.21 -5.28
C ILE A 38 -21.76 -8.72 -4.51
N LEU A 39 -20.58 -8.60 -5.11
CA LEU A 39 -19.33 -8.88 -4.40
C LEU A 39 -18.74 -7.56 -3.94
N PHE A 40 -18.44 -7.46 -2.66
CA PHE A 40 -17.85 -6.27 -2.08
C PHE A 40 -16.40 -6.53 -1.76
N ARG A 41 -15.51 -5.67 -2.23
CA ARG A 41 -14.08 -5.78 -1.96
C ARG A 41 -13.74 -4.84 -0.82
N ASP A 42 -13.36 -5.41 0.31
CA ASP A 42 -13.05 -4.65 1.50
C ASP A 42 -11.54 -4.44 1.59
N VAL A 43 -11.11 -3.20 1.47
CA VAL A 43 -9.69 -2.86 1.50
C VAL A 43 -9.20 -2.45 2.88
N THR A 44 -10.08 -2.45 3.88
CA THR A 44 -9.64 -2.07 5.22
C THR A 44 -8.62 -3.04 5.78
N THR A 45 -8.73 -4.32 5.42
CA THR A 45 -7.75 -5.31 5.85
C THR A 45 -6.38 -5.06 5.21
N LEU A 46 -6.37 -4.55 4.00
CA LEU A 46 -5.13 -4.16 3.33
C LEU A 46 -4.47 -2.99 4.05
N PHE A 47 -5.28 -1.97 4.37
CA PHE A 47 -4.75 -0.78 5.02
C PHE A 47 -4.26 -1.06 6.43
N ALA A 48 -4.88 -2.02 7.11
CA ALA A 48 -4.52 -2.34 8.48
C ALA A 48 -3.26 -3.18 8.58
N ASP A 49 -2.83 -3.77 7.49
CA ASP A 49 -1.65 -4.63 7.49
C ASP A 49 -0.45 -3.82 6.99
N ALA A 50 0.61 -3.76 7.80
CA ALA A 50 1.77 -2.93 7.46
C ALA A 50 2.40 -3.33 6.14
N ARG A 51 2.51 -4.63 5.90
CA ARG A 51 3.11 -5.12 4.65
C ARG A 51 2.19 -4.86 3.47
N GLY A 52 0.88 -5.11 3.64
CA GLY A 52 -0.09 -4.87 2.59
C GLY A 52 -0.17 -3.41 2.22
N PHE A 53 -0.20 -2.55 3.22
CA PHE A 53 -0.27 -1.12 2.98
C PHE A 53 0.99 -0.63 2.25
N ARG A 54 2.15 -1.09 2.69
CA ARG A 54 3.40 -0.71 2.04
C ARG A 54 3.42 -1.17 0.57
N MET A 55 2.96 -2.39 0.32
CA MET A 55 2.91 -2.89 -1.05
C MET A 55 1.99 -2.06 -1.92
N ALA A 56 0.85 -1.66 -1.39
CA ALA A 56 -0.10 -0.85 -2.14
C ALA A 56 0.51 0.50 -2.50
N VAL A 57 1.16 1.14 -1.55
CA VAL A 57 1.82 2.42 -1.78
C VAL A 57 2.92 2.27 -2.81
N ASP A 58 3.76 1.24 -2.65
CA ASP A 58 4.87 1.03 -3.56
C ASP A 58 4.41 0.78 -4.99
N GLN A 59 3.33 0.01 -5.15
CA GLN A 59 2.80 -0.27 -6.48
C GLN A 59 2.21 0.98 -7.13
N LEU A 60 1.64 1.87 -6.34
CA LEU A 60 1.16 3.14 -6.88
C LEU A 60 2.31 4.05 -7.31
N LEU A 61 3.40 4.01 -6.56
CA LEU A 61 4.54 4.88 -6.83
C LEU A 61 5.39 4.44 -8.01
N THR A 62 5.56 3.13 -8.16
CA THR A 62 6.55 2.59 -9.07
C THR A 62 6.48 3.14 -10.49
N PRO A 63 5.30 3.25 -11.11
CA PRO A 63 5.24 3.76 -12.47
C PRO A 63 5.66 5.21 -12.59
N TYR A 64 5.70 5.94 -11.50
CA TYR A 64 5.98 7.37 -11.52
C TYR A 64 7.34 7.72 -10.94
N ALA A 65 8.13 6.71 -10.61
CA ALA A 65 9.46 6.97 -10.06
C ALA A 65 10.30 7.74 -11.08
N GLY A 66 10.87 8.84 -10.65
CA GLY A 66 11.69 9.66 -11.53
C GLY A 66 10.91 10.64 -12.39
N GLU A 67 9.58 10.61 -12.32
CA GLU A 67 8.77 11.56 -13.09
C GLU A 67 8.73 12.90 -12.36
N PRO A 68 8.67 14.01 -13.10
CA PRO A 68 8.63 15.34 -12.48
C PRO A 68 7.22 15.66 -12.00
N ILE A 69 6.89 15.23 -10.79
CA ILE A 69 5.58 15.43 -10.19
C ILE A 69 5.66 16.54 -9.17
N ASP A 70 4.72 17.48 -9.23
CA ASP A 70 4.71 18.61 -8.31
C ASP A 70 3.82 18.39 -7.11
N LYS A 71 2.68 17.74 -7.29
CA LYS A 71 1.71 17.57 -6.24
C LYS A 71 1.01 16.23 -6.38
N VAL A 72 0.47 15.75 -5.28
CA VAL A 72 -0.38 14.57 -5.27
C VAL A 72 -1.77 15.02 -4.87
N VAL A 73 -2.77 14.59 -5.63
CA VAL A 73 -4.16 14.91 -5.36
C VAL A 73 -4.89 13.63 -5.04
N GLY A 74 -5.70 13.64 -4.02
CA GLY A 74 -6.48 12.46 -3.64
C GLY A 74 -7.94 12.81 -3.45
N LEU A 75 -8.79 11.88 -3.88
CA LEU A 75 -10.22 12.01 -3.66
C LEU A 75 -10.59 11.24 -2.40
N GLU A 76 -11.68 11.71 -1.77
CA GLU A 76 -12.13 11.08 -0.56
C GLU A 76 -12.66 9.68 -0.84
N ALA A 77 -12.59 8.75 0.10
CA ALA A 77 -11.87 8.99 1.35
C ALA A 77 -10.61 8.15 1.41
N ARG A 78 -10.61 7.00 0.76
CA ARG A 78 -9.43 6.14 0.67
C ARG A 78 -8.30 6.82 -0.07
N GLY A 79 -8.67 7.70 -1.01
CA GLY A 79 -7.68 8.47 -1.73
C GLY A 79 -6.87 9.39 -0.84
N PHE A 80 -7.45 9.83 0.27
CA PHE A 80 -6.72 10.65 1.23
C PHE A 80 -5.63 9.82 1.92
N ILE A 81 -5.98 8.59 2.27
CA ILE A 81 -5.04 7.71 2.97
C ILE A 81 -3.87 7.37 2.06
N LEU A 82 -4.17 6.85 0.87
CA LEU A 82 -3.13 6.43 -0.07
C LEU A 82 -2.40 7.63 -0.63
N GLY A 83 -3.13 8.70 -0.94
CA GLY A 83 -2.52 9.89 -1.49
C GLY A 83 -1.56 10.54 -0.52
N GLY A 84 -1.92 10.58 0.76
CA GLY A 84 -1.02 11.12 1.77
C GLY A 84 0.26 10.33 1.88
N ALA A 85 0.15 9.00 1.86
CA ALA A 85 1.33 8.14 1.93
C ALA A 85 2.21 8.32 0.70
N VAL A 86 1.60 8.40 -0.48
CA VAL A 86 2.33 8.59 -1.72
C VAL A 86 3.05 9.92 -1.71
N ALA A 87 2.34 10.98 -1.31
CA ALA A 87 2.94 12.31 -1.25
C ALA A 87 4.13 12.34 -0.29
N HIS A 88 3.98 11.70 0.85
CA HIS A 88 5.06 11.63 1.82
C HIS A 88 6.28 10.93 1.23
N GLN A 89 6.08 9.80 0.55
CA GLN A 89 7.17 9.05 -0.03
C GLN A 89 7.88 9.84 -1.13
N LEU A 90 7.15 10.65 -1.86
CA LEU A 90 7.71 11.46 -2.93
C LEU A 90 8.20 12.82 -2.45
N SER A 91 8.00 13.12 -1.18
CA SER A 91 8.36 14.43 -0.60
C SER A 91 7.63 15.56 -1.30
N LEU A 92 6.34 15.35 -1.55
CA LEU A 92 5.50 16.34 -2.22
C LEU A 92 4.34 16.73 -1.33
N GLY A 93 3.71 17.84 -1.68
CA GLY A 93 2.50 18.24 -1.01
C GLY A 93 1.32 17.41 -1.47
N PHE A 94 0.29 17.37 -0.64
CA PHE A 94 -0.92 16.64 -0.93
C PHE A 94 -2.10 17.59 -0.96
N VAL A 95 -2.95 17.43 -1.98
CA VAL A 95 -4.16 18.24 -2.14
C VAL A 95 -5.37 17.35 -1.99
N PRO A 96 -6.15 17.53 -0.92
CA PRO A 96 -7.35 16.74 -0.72
C PRO A 96 -8.49 17.19 -1.62
#